data_c3b82236893b6e43b67fffe82b05ce23
#
_entry.id   c3b82236893b6e43b67fffe82b05ce23
#
_cell.length_a   1.000
_cell.length_b   1.000
_cell.length_c   1.000
_cell.angle_alpha   90.00
_cell.angle_beta   90.00
_cell.angle_gamma   90.00
#
_symmetry.space_group_name_H-M   'P 1'
#
loop_
_entity.id
_entity.type
_entity.pdbx_description
1 polymer ?
#
loop_
_entity_poly.entity_id
_entity_poly.type
_entity_poly.pdbx_seq_one_letter_code
_entity_poly.pdbx_strand_id
1 'polypeptide(L)'
;GKKFYGPSTLRVGLEKSRNLMTVRIAQKLGIDNVVNFSKDLGIYENPEPLLSISLGSAETTLLKLTSAYSAFVNGGKLVSPILIDRIQDSEGNTIVNNEKRTCLNCQNISFTGTDYPKIKDDYKQVFSSQTAYQVTSFLEGVIKRGTGKKLKNLKLNIAGKTGTTNENTDTWFIGFTSDLVIGVYVGMDNPQPLGKFETGSKTALPIFKKFIESAVKKSDARPFKVSNGITMMVVDPSTGQKAKFSSNNTILEAYKSKNVIDGKILYSNNNKVDTNNILKFY
;
A
#
# COMPACT_ATOMS: atom_id res chain seq x y z
N GLY A 1 19.77 0.41 13.58
CA GLY A 1 19.59 0.65 15.03
C GLY A 1 20.20 -0.46 15.85
N LYS A 2 20.67 -0.13 17.04
CA LYS A 2 21.36 -1.09 17.95
C LYS A 2 20.40 -1.98 18.77
N LYS A 3 19.09 -2.00 18.47
CA LYS A 3 18.09 -2.78 19.22
C LYS A 3 17.59 -3.95 18.40
N PHE A 4 17.63 -5.14 19.00
CA PHE A 4 16.95 -6.34 18.52
C PHE A 4 15.60 -6.44 19.22
N TYR A 5 14.55 -6.73 18.45
CA TYR A 5 13.16 -6.73 18.96
C TYR A 5 12.58 -8.14 19.11
N GLY A 6 13.36 -9.18 18.81
CA GLY A 6 12.89 -10.55 18.80
C GLY A 6 11.88 -10.86 17.69
N PRO A 7 11.21 -12.02 17.78
CA PRO A 7 10.16 -12.41 16.84
C PRO A 7 9.07 -11.36 16.72
N SER A 8 8.64 -11.09 15.48
CA SER A 8 7.64 -10.05 15.20
C SER A 8 6.77 -10.47 14.03
N THR A 9 5.49 -10.12 14.08
CA THR A 9 4.59 -10.35 12.96
C THR A 9 4.95 -9.46 11.78
N LEU A 10 4.59 -9.90 10.56
CA LEU A 10 4.78 -9.14 9.34
C LEU A 10 4.14 -7.74 9.44
N ARG A 11 2.94 -7.66 10.02
CA ARG A 11 2.25 -6.41 10.30
C ARG A 11 3.09 -5.45 11.14
N VAL A 12 3.59 -5.92 12.28
CA VAL A 12 4.42 -5.08 13.18
C VAL A 12 5.71 -4.66 12.49
N GLY A 13 6.32 -5.54 11.69
CA GLY A 13 7.50 -5.21 10.90
C GLY A 13 7.25 -4.05 9.95
N LEU A 14 6.15 -4.07 9.21
CA LEU A 14 5.78 -3.01 8.26
C LEU A 14 5.34 -1.73 8.98
N GLU A 15 4.50 -1.82 10.01
CA GLU A 15 4.03 -0.66 10.78
C GLU A 15 5.18 0.12 11.45
N LYS A 16 6.19 -0.60 11.92
CA LYS A 16 7.39 -0.02 12.56
C LYS A 16 8.54 0.20 11.59
N SER A 17 8.35 -0.10 10.29
CA SER A 17 9.38 0.05 9.25
C SER A 17 10.71 -0.62 9.60
N ARG A 18 10.67 -1.93 9.93
CA ARG A 18 11.84 -2.72 10.36
C ARG A 18 12.61 -3.25 9.15
N ASN A 19 13.70 -2.58 8.81
CA ASN A 19 14.51 -2.89 7.63
C ASN A 19 15.00 -4.34 7.60
N LEU A 20 15.51 -4.87 8.73
CA LEU A 20 16.01 -6.24 8.80
C LEU A 20 14.95 -7.28 8.44
N MET A 21 13.71 -7.09 8.86
CA MET A 21 12.61 -7.98 8.49
C MET A 21 12.33 -7.92 6.99
N THR A 22 12.31 -6.73 6.40
CA THR A 22 12.11 -6.53 4.96
C THR A 22 13.18 -7.25 4.15
N VAL A 23 14.46 -7.06 4.49
CA VAL A 23 15.58 -7.73 3.80
C VAL A 23 15.49 -9.25 3.91
N ARG A 24 15.19 -9.80 5.10
CA ARG A 24 15.03 -11.25 5.28
C ARG A 24 13.87 -11.82 4.48
N ILE A 25 12.77 -11.09 4.38
CA ILE A 25 11.63 -11.52 3.56
C ILE A 25 12.01 -11.50 2.09
N ALA A 26 12.67 -10.43 1.60
CA ALA A 26 13.15 -10.33 0.23
C ALA A 26 14.12 -11.48 -0.11
N GLN A 27 15.07 -11.78 0.79
CA GLN A 27 15.99 -12.89 0.63
C GLN A 27 15.27 -14.24 0.54
N LYS A 28 14.25 -14.45 1.39
CA LYS A 28 13.46 -15.71 1.37
C LYS A 28 12.60 -15.85 0.11
N LEU A 29 12.07 -14.75 -0.41
CA LEU A 29 11.28 -14.72 -1.64
C LEU A 29 12.16 -14.89 -2.89
N GLY A 30 13.45 -14.59 -2.80
CA GLY A 30 14.34 -14.42 -3.93
C GLY A 30 14.28 -12.99 -4.48
N ILE A 31 15.43 -12.35 -4.60
CA ILE A 31 15.49 -10.94 -5.00
C ILE A 31 14.97 -10.71 -6.42
N ASP A 32 15.17 -11.66 -7.33
CA ASP A 32 14.65 -11.59 -8.69
C ASP A 32 13.12 -11.48 -8.72
N ASN A 33 12.41 -12.17 -7.83
CA ASN A 33 10.96 -12.06 -7.71
C ASN A 33 10.54 -10.66 -7.23
N VAL A 34 11.31 -10.06 -6.32
CA VAL A 34 11.07 -8.69 -5.85
C VAL A 34 11.30 -7.69 -6.97
N VAL A 35 12.37 -7.86 -7.73
CA VAL A 35 12.70 -7.03 -8.91
C VAL A 35 11.61 -7.14 -9.97
N ASN A 36 11.22 -8.34 -10.36
CA ASN A 36 10.18 -8.56 -11.37
C ASN A 36 8.85 -7.96 -10.94
N PHE A 37 8.47 -8.13 -9.67
CA PHE A 37 7.25 -7.52 -9.14
C PHE A 37 7.30 -5.99 -9.15
N SER A 38 8.46 -5.38 -8.87
CA SER A 38 8.65 -3.94 -8.95
C SER A 38 8.54 -3.40 -10.37
N LYS A 39 9.00 -4.16 -11.38
CA LYS A 39 8.80 -3.88 -12.80
C LYS A 39 7.32 -3.98 -13.19
N ASP A 40 6.64 -5.02 -12.74
CA ASP A 40 5.20 -5.21 -12.99
C ASP A 40 4.36 -4.06 -12.46
N LEU A 41 4.78 -3.46 -11.34
CA LEU A 41 4.19 -2.25 -10.76
C LEU A 41 4.64 -0.94 -11.45
N GLY A 42 5.55 -1.00 -12.41
CA GLY A 42 6.09 0.17 -13.10
C GLY A 42 6.96 1.09 -12.23
N ILE A 43 7.46 0.58 -11.09
CA ILE A 43 8.31 1.36 -10.18
C ILE A 43 9.71 1.53 -10.76
N TYR A 44 10.32 0.42 -11.19
CA TYR A 44 11.65 0.36 -11.76
C TYR A 44 11.62 -0.23 -13.17
N GLU A 45 12.55 0.21 -14.02
CA GLU A 45 12.69 -0.36 -15.38
C GLU A 45 13.66 -1.54 -15.38
N ASN A 46 14.90 -1.33 -15.01
CA ASN A 46 15.96 -2.35 -14.99
C ASN A 46 16.84 -2.22 -13.74
N PRO A 47 16.30 -2.45 -12.54
CA PRO A 47 17.09 -2.36 -11.34
C PRO A 47 18.03 -3.58 -11.20
N GLU A 48 19.21 -3.37 -10.66
CA GLU A 48 20.10 -4.48 -10.30
C GLU A 48 19.48 -5.33 -9.18
N PRO A 49 19.59 -6.68 -9.24
CA PRO A 49 18.95 -7.56 -8.27
C PRO A 49 19.72 -7.61 -6.91
N LEU A 50 19.86 -6.46 -6.27
CA LEU A 50 20.49 -6.30 -4.96
C LEU A 50 19.46 -6.35 -3.83
N LEU A 51 19.79 -6.96 -2.70
CA LEU A 51 18.91 -7.00 -1.53
C LEU A 51 18.50 -5.61 -1.01
N SER A 52 19.36 -4.60 -1.22
CA SER A 52 19.09 -3.20 -0.88
C SER A 52 17.88 -2.61 -1.61
N ILE A 53 17.52 -3.13 -2.79
CA ILE A 53 16.29 -2.75 -3.52
C ILE A 53 15.04 -2.92 -2.65
N SER A 54 15.00 -3.96 -1.82
CA SER A 54 13.88 -4.18 -0.89
C SER A 54 13.68 -3.03 0.12
N LEU A 55 14.70 -2.20 0.28
CA LEU A 55 14.67 -0.99 1.10
C LEU A 55 14.56 0.31 0.28
N GLY A 56 14.46 0.20 -1.05
CA GLY A 56 14.29 1.36 -1.94
C GLY A 56 15.61 2.03 -2.33
N SER A 57 16.69 1.27 -2.55
CA SER A 57 17.99 1.82 -2.98
C SER A 57 18.06 2.21 -4.45
N ALA A 58 17.13 1.72 -5.28
CA ALA A 58 17.08 2.07 -6.69
C ALA A 58 16.28 3.36 -6.91
N GLU A 59 16.66 4.11 -7.93
CA GLU A 59 16.03 5.38 -8.29
C GLU A 59 14.66 5.17 -8.96
N THR A 60 13.71 6.03 -8.62
CA THR A 60 12.39 6.09 -9.24
C THR A 60 11.83 7.50 -9.17
N THR A 61 10.75 7.76 -9.91
CA THR A 61 10.07 9.05 -9.84
C THR A 61 8.94 9.02 -8.82
N LEU A 62 8.61 10.20 -8.28
CA LEU A 62 7.46 10.36 -7.38
C LEU A 62 6.17 9.85 -8.03
N LEU A 63 5.97 10.13 -9.33
CA LEU A 63 4.80 9.71 -10.07
C LEU A 63 4.70 8.19 -10.18
N LYS A 64 5.79 7.49 -10.58
CA LYS A 64 5.83 6.03 -10.69
C LYS A 64 5.49 5.36 -9.36
N LEU A 65 6.11 5.82 -8.28
CA LEU A 65 5.87 5.22 -6.95
C LEU A 65 4.45 5.51 -6.44
N THR A 66 3.93 6.73 -6.63
CA THR A 66 2.56 7.10 -6.27
C THR A 66 1.54 6.28 -7.07
N SER A 67 1.79 6.09 -8.37
CA SER A 67 0.95 5.26 -9.24
C SER A 67 0.94 3.79 -8.77
N ALA A 68 2.08 3.22 -8.39
CA ALA A 68 2.15 1.87 -7.86
C ALA A 68 1.31 1.69 -6.58
N TYR A 69 1.30 2.72 -5.70
CA TYR A 69 0.45 2.70 -4.51
C TYR A 69 -1.04 2.75 -4.82
N SER A 70 -1.45 3.31 -5.97
CA SER A 70 -2.85 3.31 -6.38
C SER A 70 -3.41 1.89 -6.53
N ALA A 71 -2.58 0.91 -6.89
CA ALA A 71 -3.00 -0.47 -7.02
C ALA A 71 -3.52 -1.06 -5.69
N PHE A 72 -3.03 -0.60 -4.53
CA PHE A 72 -3.54 -1.08 -3.25
C PHE A 72 -4.99 -0.64 -3.00
N VAL A 73 -5.33 0.60 -3.29
CA VAL A 73 -6.70 1.11 -3.09
C VAL A 73 -7.63 0.71 -4.24
N ASN A 74 -7.08 0.43 -5.43
CA ASN A 74 -7.83 0.02 -6.61
C ASN A 74 -7.98 -1.51 -6.76
N GLY A 75 -7.94 -2.25 -5.65
CA GLY A 75 -8.18 -3.70 -5.65
C GLY A 75 -7.14 -4.53 -6.41
N GLY A 76 -5.91 -4.05 -6.49
CA GLY A 76 -4.78 -4.73 -7.14
C GLY A 76 -4.62 -4.42 -8.62
N LYS A 77 -5.38 -3.46 -9.15
CA LYS A 77 -5.29 -2.99 -10.53
C LYS A 77 -4.38 -1.78 -10.62
N LEU A 78 -3.38 -1.86 -11.50
CA LEU A 78 -2.45 -0.75 -11.76
C LEU A 78 -3.10 0.30 -12.65
N VAL A 79 -3.01 1.56 -12.23
CA VAL A 79 -3.50 2.72 -12.97
C VAL A 79 -2.34 3.39 -13.68
N SER A 80 -2.47 3.63 -14.98
CA SER A 80 -1.56 4.51 -15.72
C SER A 80 -2.04 5.96 -15.56
N PRO A 81 -1.21 6.87 -15.03
CA PRO A 81 -1.60 8.26 -14.87
C PRO A 81 -1.91 8.91 -16.21
N ILE A 82 -3.02 9.62 -16.31
CA ILE A 82 -3.45 10.39 -17.48
C ILE A 82 -3.45 11.86 -17.07
N LEU A 83 -2.64 12.68 -17.76
CA LEU A 83 -2.63 14.12 -17.57
C LEU A 83 -3.63 14.82 -18.49
N ILE A 84 -3.73 14.36 -19.72
CA ILE A 84 -4.66 14.88 -20.72
C ILE A 84 -5.65 13.77 -21.06
N ASP A 85 -6.89 13.96 -20.64
CA ASP A 85 -7.96 13.00 -20.89
C ASP A 85 -8.43 13.03 -22.34
N ARG A 86 -8.67 14.26 -22.88
CA ARG A 86 -9.23 14.46 -24.21
C ARG A 86 -8.71 15.74 -24.83
N ILE A 87 -8.52 15.72 -26.17
CA ILE A 87 -8.28 16.90 -26.99
C ILE A 87 -9.40 16.97 -28.04
N GLN A 88 -10.03 18.12 -28.16
CA GLN A 88 -11.07 18.38 -29.15
C GLN A 88 -10.67 19.56 -30.02
N ASP A 89 -11.11 19.56 -31.30
CA ASP A 89 -10.99 20.71 -32.18
C ASP A 89 -12.02 21.81 -31.88
N SER A 90 -11.99 22.90 -32.61
CA SER A 90 -12.93 24.03 -32.47
C SER A 90 -14.39 23.68 -32.79
N GLU A 91 -14.61 22.55 -33.48
CA GLU A 91 -15.94 22.05 -33.84
C GLU A 91 -16.47 21.01 -32.87
N GLY A 92 -15.68 20.65 -31.83
CA GLY A 92 -16.05 19.69 -30.80
C GLY A 92 -15.73 18.23 -31.16
N ASN A 93 -15.07 17.97 -32.29
CA ASN A 93 -14.66 16.62 -32.67
C ASN A 93 -13.49 16.18 -31.78
N THR A 94 -13.54 14.97 -31.29
CA THR A 94 -12.46 14.42 -30.46
C THR A 94 -11.29 13.98 -31.34
N ILE A 95 -10.13 14.65 -31.19
CA ILE A 95 -8.89 14.33 -31.90
C ILE A 95 -8.09 13.28 -31.13
N VAL A 96 -8.03 13.42 -29.81
CA VAL A 96 -7.35 12.48 -28.89
C VAL A 96 -8.29 12.09 -27.78
N ASN A 97 -8.36 10.80 -27.49
CA ASN A 97 -9.09 10.25 -26.35
C ASN A 97 -8.19 9.24 -25.63
N ASN A 98 -7.74 9.60 -24.42
CA ASN A 98 -6.94 8.74 -23.54
C ASN A 98 -7.82 7.95 -22.56
N GLU A 99 -9.12 8.23 -22.49
CA GLU A 99 -10.06 7.44 -21.71
C GLU A 99 -10.31 6.08 -22.37
N LYS A 100 -9.80 5.03 -21.75
CA LYS A 100 -9.91 3.64 -22.24
C LYS A 100 -11.07 2.86 -21.63
N ARG A 101 -11.73 3.43 -20.63
CA ARG A 101 -12.89 2.79 -20.01
C ARG A 101 -14.07 2.81 -21.00
N THR A 102 -14.75 1.69 -21.09
CA THR A 102 -15.94 1.57 -21.91
C THR A 102 -17.19 1.47 -21.05
N CYS A 103 -18.22 2.15 -21.46
CA CYS A 103 -19.50 2.05 -20.79
C CYS A 103 -20.38 1.02 -21.51
N LEU A 104 -20.76 -0.02 -20.79
CA LEU A 104 -21.72 -1.01 -21.25
C LEU A 104 -23.13 -0.56 -20.84
N ASN A 105 -24.11 -0.67 -21.77
CA ASN A 105 -25.51 -0.27 -21.57
C ASN A 105 -25.74 1.23 -21.35
N CYS A 106 -24.78 2.11 -21.69
CA CYS A 106 -24.96 3.56 -21.55
C CYS A 106 -25.85 4.18 -22.65
N GLN A 107 -26.13 3.42 -23.71
CA GLN A 107 -26.99 3.90 -24.84
C GLN A 107 -28.47 3.55 -24.65
N ASN A 108 -28.81 2.82 -23.61
CA ASN A 108 -30.20 2.50 -23.32
C ASN A 108 -30.95 3.76 -22.85
N ILE A 109 -31.85 4.24 -23.69
CA ILE A 109 -32.62 5.47 -23.47
C ILE A 109 -33.67 5.29 -22.38
N SER A 110 -34.03 4.05 -22.02
CA SER A 110 -34.99 3.74 -20.97
C SER A 110 -34.37 2.91 -19.86
N PHE A 111 -34.33 3.47 -18.67
CA PHE A 111 -33.92 2.73 -17.46
C PHE A 111 -35.05 1.81 -17.00
N THR A 112 -34.85 0.51 -17.12
CA THR A 112 -35.84 -0.53 -16.73
C THR A 112 -35.76 -0.91 -15.24
N GLY A 113 -34.88 -0.24 -14.45
CA GLY A 113 -34.64 -0.53 -13.04
C GLY A 113 -33.62 -1.64 -12.77
N THR A 114 -33.21 -2.39 -13.78
CA THR A 114 -32.31 -3.56 -13.66
C THR A 114 -30.99 -3.39 -14.42
N ASP A 115 -30.98 -2.58 -15.48
CA ASP A 115 -29.81 -2.39 -16.35
C ASP A 115 -29.02 -1.13 -16.00
N TYR A 116 -28.18 -1.23 -14.99
CA TYR A 116 -27.27 -0.14 -14.63
C TYR A 116 -26.15 -0.03 -15.66
N PRO A 117 -25.72 1.22 -16.02
CA PRO A 117 -24.50 1.44 -16.78
C PRO A 117 -23.31 0.76 -16.08
N LYS A 118 -22.58 -0.07 -16.81
CA LYS A 118 -21.39 -0.75 -16.29
C LYS A 118 -20.15 -0.19 -16.96
N ILE A 119 -19.29 0.41 -16.18
CA ILE A 119 -17.98 0.87 -16.65
C ILE A 119 -17.02 -0.32 -16.61
N LYS A 120 -16.53 -0.73 -17.78
CA LYS A 120 -15.47 -1.72 -17.93
C LYS A 120 -14.16 -0.99 -18.05
N ASP A 121 -13.19 -1.32 -17.19
CA ASP A 121 -11.81 -0.88 -17.29
C ASP A 121 -10.93 -1.98 -17.90
N ASP A 122 -9.79 -1.59 -18.48
CA ASP A 122 -8.75 -2.45 -19.02
C ASP A 122 -7.48 -2.44 -18.17
N TYR A 123 -7.57 -2.01 -16.93
CA TYR A 123 -6.43 -1.92 -16.02
C TYR A 123 -5.80 -3.29 -15.74
N LYS A 124 -4.47 -3.35 -15.83
CA LYS A 124 -3.72 -4.57 -15.53
C LYS A 124 -3.89 -4.97 -14.07
N GLN A 125 -4.44 -6.18 -13.81
CA GLN A 125 -4.46 -6.77 -12.48
C GLN A 125 -3.05 -7.28 -12.13
N VAL A 126 -2.37 -6.65 -11.16
CA VAL A 126 -0.98 -6.99 -10.77
C VAL A 126 -0.92 -7.90 -9.55
N PHE A 127 -1.93 -7.84 -8.68
CA PHE A 127 -2.13 -8.78 -7.57
C PHE A 127 -3.61 -8.86 -7.19
N SER A 128 -3.97 -9.89 -6.42
CA SER A 128 -5.38 -10.11 -6.08
C SER A 128 -5.95 -9.00 -5.20
N SER A 129 -7.25 -8.75 -5.30
CA SER A 129 -7.95 -7.76 -4.48
C SER A 129 -7.87 -8.05 -2.98
N GLN A 130 -7.79 -9.35 -2.60
CA GLN A 130 -7.56 -9.76 -1.22
C GLN A 130 -6.18 -9.32 -0.72
N THR A 131 -5.13 -9.50 -1.55
CA THR A 131 -3.77 -9.04 -1.22
C THR A 131 -3.72 -7.51 -1.11
N ALA A 132 -4.39 -6.80 -2.04
CA ALA A 132 -4.53 -5.34 -1.98
C ALA A 132 -5.11 -4.88 -0.65
N TYR A 133 -6.22 -5.49 -0.23
CA TYR A 133 -6.87 -5.14 1.03
C TYR A 133 -6.00 -5.46 2.27
N GLN A 134 -5.31 -6.62 2.26
CA GLN A 134 -4.39 -6.97 3.37
C GLN A 134 -3.27 -5.94 3.52
N VAL A 135 -2.65 -5.53 2.41
CA VAL A 135 -1.59 -4.50 2.44
C VAL A 135 -2.17 -3.14 2.86
N THR A 136 -3.34 -2.75 2.34
CA THR A 136 -4.05 -1.54 2.77
C THR A 136 -4.29 -1.53 4.27
N SER A 137 -4.77 -2.64 4.84
CA SER A 137 -4.95 -2.80 6.30
C SER A 137 -3.64 -2.66 7.08
N PHE A 138 -2.52 -3.16 6.54
CA PHE A 138 -1.19 -2.95 7.15
C PHE A 138 -0.79 -1.48 7.11
N LEU A 139 -1.02 -0.81 5.99
CA LEU A 139 -0.70 0.61 5.80
C LEU A 139 -1.60 1.53 6.63
N GLU A 140 -2.87 1.16 6.90
CA GLU A 140 -3.69 1.81 7.93
C GLU A 140 -3.07 1.64 9.32
N GLY A 141 -2.51 0.48 9.62
CA GLY A 141 -1.79 0.22 10.86
C GLY A 141 -0.59 1.15 11.07
N VAL A 142 0.12 1.53 9.99
CA VAL A 142 1.20 2.54 10.02
C VAL A 142 0.67 3.87 10.58
N ILE A 143 -0.55 4.28 10.21
CA ILE A 143 -1.18 5.51 10.70
C ILE A 143 -1.71 5.33 12.12
N LYS A 144 -2.33 4.19 12.41
CA LYS A 144 -2.96 3.96 13.72
C LYS A 144 -1.94 3.71 14.84
N ARG A 145 -0.83 2.99 14.56
CA ARG A 145 0.14 2.47 15.56
C ARG A 145 1.60 2.65 15.18
N GLY A 146 1.89 2.99 13.91
CA GLY A 146 3.22 3.01 13.32
C GLY A 146 3.87 4.38 13.20
N THR A 147 4.70 4.52 12.16
CA THR A 147 5.51 5.72 11.89
C THR A 147 4.68 6.92 11.43
N GLY A 148 3.44 6.69 10.95
CA GLY A 148 2.50 7.71 10.49
C GLY A 148 1.51 8.20 11.55
N LYS A 149 1.65 7.84 12.82
CA LYS A 149 0.66 8.09 13.87
C LYS A 149 0.27 9.57 14.09
N LYS A 150 1.06 10.52 13.58
CA LYS A 150 0.71 11.96 13.60
C LYS A 150 -0.55 12.29 12.80
N LEU A 151 -0.96 11.42 11.85
CA LEU A 151 -2.18 11.58 11.06
C LEU A 151 -3.43 11.02 11.76
N LYS A 152 -3.28 10.25 12.83
CA LYS A 152 -4.40 9.62 13.55
C LYS A 152 -5.46 10.64 14.01
N ASN A 153 -5.03 11.84 14.37
CA ASN A 153 -5.92 12.90 14.88
C ASN A 153 -6.84 13.48 13.81
N LEU A 154 -6.59 13.24 12.52
CA LEU A 154 -7.45 13.71 11.42
C LEU A 154 -8.81 13.01 11.41
N LYS A 155 -8.91 11.81 12.02
CA LYS A 155 -10.14 10.99 12.02
C LYS A 155 -10.63 10.64 10.60
N LEU A 156 -9.69 10.55 9.64
CA LEU A 156 -9.91 10.09 8.29
C LEU A 156 -9.41 8.65 8.15
N ASN A 157 -10.00 7.90 7.22
CA ASN A 157 -9.50 6.58 6.83
C ASN A 157 -8.29 6.76 5.90
N ILE A 158 -7.10 6.75 6.46
CA ILE A 158 -5.83 6.95 5.75
C ILE A 158 -4.97 5.71 5.92
N ALA A 159 -4.39 5.25 4.83
CA ALA A 159 -3.30 4.30 4.79
C ALA A 159 -2.05 4.97 4.20
N GLY A 160 -0.85 4.54 4.56
CA GLY A 160 0.35 5.14 3.99
C GLY A 160 1.64 4.65 4.62
N LYS A 161 2.76 5.09 4.04
CA LYS A 161 4.09 4.69 4.45
C LYS A 161 5.08 5.85 4.37
N THR A 162 5.93 5.95 5.38
CA THR A 162 7.09 6.84 5.41
C THR A 162 8.28 6.19 4.72
N GLY A 163 9.06 6.95 3.99
CA GLY A 163 10.39 6.59 3.49
C GLY A 163 11.43 7.58 4.00
N THR A 164 12.65 7.10 4.23
CA THR A 164 13.80 7.92 4.59
C THR A 164 15.04 7.19 4.10
N THR A 165 15.86 7.85 3.29
CA THR A 165 17.16 7.32 2.83
C THR A 165 18.20 7.36 3.93
N ASN A 166 19.30 6.66 3.71
CA ASN A 166 20.47 6.78 4.58
C ASN A 166 20.88 8.26 4.68
N GLU A 167 21.41 8.66 5.84
CA GLU A 167 21.87 10.04 6.12
C GLU A 167 20.77 11.11 6.00
N ASN A 168 19.50 10.71 5.85
CA ASN A 168 18.35 11.62 5.69
C ASN A 168 18.48 12.58 4.49
N THR A 169 19.03 12.12 3.38
CA THR A 169 19.14 12.93 2.15
C THR A 169 17.77 13.11 1.48
N ASP A 170 16.93 12.09 1.55
CA ASP A 170 15.57 12.10 0.98
C ASP A 170 14.53 11.62 1.96
N THR A 171 13.40 12.27 1.96
CA THR A 171 12.26 11.88 2.77
C THR A 171 11.00 11.74 1.91
N TRP A 172 10.27 10.67 2.15
CA TRP A 172 9.09 10.30 1.41
C TRP A 172 7.91 10.05 2.35
N PHE A 173 6.74 10.40 1.88
CA PHE A 173 5.50 9.89 2.42
C PHE A 173 4.51 9.64 1.29
N ILE A 174 4.05 8.41 1.15
CA ILE A 174 2.94 8.09 0.26
C ILE A 174 1.79 7.62 1.10
N GLY A 175 0.65 8.30 0.95
CA GLY A 175 -0.57 7.98 1.67
C GLY A 175 -1.78 8.07 0.77
N PHE A 176 -2.85 7.40 1.16
CA PHE A 176 -4.08 7.38 0.39
C PHE A 176 -5.32 7.22 1.26
N THR A 177 -6.44 7.70 0.74
CA THR A 177 -7.80 7.39 1.17
C THR A 177 -8.42 6.38 0.20
N SER A 178 -9.73 6.12 0.30
CA SER A 178 -10.46 5.30 -0.69
C SER A 178 -10.45 5.88 -2.11
N ASP A 179 -10.27 7.20 -2.25
CA ASP A 179 -10.52 7.91 -3.50
C ASP A 179 -9.31 8.74 -3.98
N LEU A 180 -8.28 8.91 -3.16
CA LEU A 180 -7.16 9.80 -3.44
C LEU A 180 -5.84 9.18 -3.00
N VAL A 181 -4.83 9.18 -3.86
CA VAL A 181 -3.45 8.80 -3.56
C VAL A 181 -2.54 10.01 -3.70
N ILE A 182 -1.72 10.26 -2.68
CA ILE A 182 -0.86 11.43 -2.61
C ILE A 182 0.55 10.98 -2.28
N GLY A 183 1.51 11.34 -3.13
CA GLY A 183 2.93 11.17 -2.88
C GLY A 183 3.58 12.52 -2.52
N VAL A 184 4.44 12.51 -1.51
CA VAL A 184 5.26 13.65 -1.13
C VAL A 184 6.72 13.20 -1.05
N TYR A 185 7.56 13.94 -1.73
CA TYR A 185 9.02 13.81 -1.72
C TYR A 185 9.65 15.13 -1.28
N VAL A 186 10.66 15.05 -0.45
CA VAL A 186 11.51 16.18 -0.09
C VAL A 186 12.96 15.71 -0.15
N GLY A 187 13.74 16.36 -0.97
CA GLY A 187 15.15 16.09 -1.22
C GLY A 187 15.81 17.28 -1.92
N MET A 188 17.09 17.17 -2.19
CA MET A 188 17.87 18.16 -2.95
C MET A 188 18.38 17.53 -4.24
N ASP A 189 18.50 18.32 -5.32
CA ASP A 189 19.00 17.86 -6.62
C ASP A 189 20.41 17.27 -6.50
N ASN A 190 21.25 17.91 -5.70
CA ASN A 190 22.51 17.33 -5.24
C ASN A 190 22.28 16.73 -3.86
N PRO A 191 22.29 15.40 -3.72
CA PRO A 191 21.94 14.72 -2.48
C PRO A 191 22.79 15.19 -1.29
N GLN A 192 22.15 15.83 -0.32
CA GLN A 192 22.76 16.30 0.92
C GLN A 192 21.82 15.99 2.08
N PRO A 193 22.32 15.75 3.30
CA PRO A 193 21.48 15.55 4.46
C PRO A 193 20.54 16.75 4.70
N LEU A 194 19.25 16.50 4.77
CA LEU A 194 18.22 17.53 5.06
C LEU A 194 18.33 18.07 6.49
N GLY A 195 19.06 17.37 7.33
CA GLY A 195 19.30 17.74 8.72
C GLY A 195 19.31 16.53 9.66
N LYS A 196 19.87 16.74 10.84
CA LYS A 196 19.92 15.69 11.85
C LYS A 196 18.49 15.33 12.30
N PHE A 197 18.13 14.05 12.17
CA PHE A 197 16.80 13.52 12.49
C PHE A 197 15.67 13.95 11.56
N GLU A 198 15.92 14.57 10.41
CA GLU A 198 14.90 14.79 9.40
C GLU A 198 14.55 13.45 8.74
N THR A 199 13.27 13.06 8.88
CA THR A 199 12.74 11.78 8.43
C THR A 199 11.42 11.99 7.69
N GLY A 200 10.96 11.01 6.93
CA GLY A 200 9.66 11.07 6.27
C GLY A 200 8.49 11.43 7.20
N SER A 201 8.58 11.05 8.49
CA SER A 201 7.56 11.41 9.51
C SER A 201 7.67 12.85 10.02
N LYS A 202 8.80 13.51 9.80
CA LYS A 202 9.03 14.90 10.24
C LYS A 202 8.93 15.91 9.11
N THR A 203 9.31 15.53 7.90
CA THR A 203 9.43 16.42 6.73
C THR A 203 8.31 16.19 5.73
N ALA A 204 8.23 15.01 5.10
CA ALA A 204 7.22 14.74 4.06
C ALA A 204 5.79 14.58 4.61
N LEU A 205 5.63 13.90 5.75
CA LEU A 205 4.31 13.65 6.34
C LEU A 205 3.54 14.93 6.74
N PRO A 206 4.16 16.00 7.31
CA PRO A 206 3.45 17.25 7.57
C PRO A 206 2.91 17.94 6.32
N ILE A 207 3.62 17.85 5.18
CA ILE A 207 3.16 18.37 3.89
C ILE A 207 1.92 17.60 3.43
N PHE A 208 2.01 16.27 3.46
CA PHE A 208 0.85 15.40 3.20
C PHE A 208 -0.33 15.77 4.10
N LYS A 209 -0.07 15.98 5.40
CA LYS A 209 -1.12 16.32 6.38
C LYS A 209 -1.84 17.61 5.98
N LYS A 210 -1.12 18.69 5.70
CA LYS A 210 -1.70 19.95 5.26
C LYS A 210 -2.53 19.80 4.00
N PHE A 211 -2.01 19.07 3.01
CA PHE A 211 -2.71 18.84 1.76
C PHE A 211 -4.04 18.10 1.98
N ILE A 212 -4.02 16.98 2.70
CA ILE A 212 -5.22 16.16 2.90
C ILE A 212 -6.28 16.86 3.75
N GLU A 213 -5.88 17.71 4.70
CA GLU A 213 -6.79 18.54 5.50
C GLU A 213 -7.58 19.53 4.63
N SER A 214 -6.99 20.02 3.54
CA SER A 214 -7.65 20.93 2.60
C SER A 214 -8.40 20.19 1.49
N ALA A 215 -7.90 19.04 1.04
CA ALA A 215 -8.43 18.32 -0.11
C ALA A 215 -9.61 17.38 0.23
N VAL A 216 -9.71 16.90 1.47
CA VAL A 216 -10.70 15.89 1.87
C VAL A 216 -11.58 16.41 3.01
N LYS A 217 -12.87 16.56 2.73
CA LYS A 217 -13.85 16.88 3.78
C LYS A 217 -14.12 15.63 4.64
N LYS A 218 -14.30 15.80 5.94
CA LYS A 218 -14.59 14.68 6.86
C LYS A 218 -15.89 13.96 6.52
N SER A 219 -16.87 14.65 5.95
CA SER A 219 -18.12 14.07 5.43
C SER A 219 -17.90 13.05 4.32
N ASP A 220 -16.80 13.21 3.57
CA ASP A 220 -16.51 12.38 2.39
C ASP A 220 -15.55 11.22 2.72
N ALA A 221 -15.16 11.10 3.99
CA ALA A 221 -14.26 10.05 4.46
C ALA A 221 -14.94 8.67 4.41
N ARG A 222 -14.64 7.91 3.36
CA ARG A 222 -15.13 6.54 3.18
C ARG A 222 -14.13 5.51 3.75
N PRO A 223 -14.60 4.41 4.34
CA PRO A 223 -13.73 3.30 4.70
C PRO A 223 -13.18 2.63 3.45
N PHE A 224 -12.03 1.95 3.61
CA PHE A 224 -11.51 1.10 2.55
C PHE A 224 -12.44 -0.09 2.32
N LYS A 225 -12.70 -0.38 1.05
CA LYS A 225 -13.58 -1.48 0.65
C LYS A 225 -12.93 -2.83 0.99
N VAL A 226 -13.59 -3.60 1.82
CA VAL A 226 -13.19 -4.99 2.10
C VAL A 226 -13.41 -5.83 0.84
N SER A 227 -12.38 -6.56 0.41
CA SER A 227 -12.49 -7.44 -0.75
C SER A 227 -13.29 -8.71 -0.40
N ASN A 228 -14.04 -9.22 -1.38
CA ASN A 228 -14.62 -10.54 -1.26
C ASN A 228 -13.56 -11.60 -1.01
N GLY A 229 -13.85 -12.60 -0.18
CA GLY A 229 -12.89 -13.64 0.21
C GLY A 229 -11.87 -13.20 1.27
N ILE A 230 -12.20 -12.14 2.03
CA ILE A 230 -11.50 -11.75 3.26
C ILE A 230 -12.35 -12.12 4.48
N THR A 231 -11.69 -12.77 5.44
CA THR A 231 -12.23 -13.02 6.79
C THR A 231 -11.48 -12.16 7.79
N MET A 232 -12.23 -11.40 8.58
CA MET A 232 -11.65 -10.54 9.63
C MET A 232 -11.61 -11.29 10.96
N MET A 233 -10.46 -11.30 11.61
CA MET A 233 -10.28 -11.98 12.90
C MET A 233 -9.61 -11.05 13.92
N VAL A 234 -10.06 -11.17 15.17
CA VAL A 234 -9.43 -10.47 16.30
C VAL A 234 -8.19 -11.26 16.73
N VAL A 235 -7.02 -10.63 16.64
CA VAL A 235 -5.73 -11.25 16.93
C VAL A 235 -4.88 -10.40 17.87
N ASP A 236 -3.93 -11.04 18.53
CA ASP A 236 -2.82 -10.36 19.19
C ASP A 236 -1.80 -9.91 18.12
N PRO A 237 -1.50 -8.62 17.98
CA PRO A 237 -0.59 -8.12 16.96
C PRO A 237 0.86 -8.60 17.14
N SER A 238 1.26 -9.00 18.33
CA SER A 238 2.62 -9.47 18.62
C SER A 238 2.87 -10.88 18.14
N THR A 239 1.87 -11.76 18.25
CA THR A 239 1.96 -13.17 17.89
C THR A 239 1.26 -13.51 16.58
N GLY A 240 0.29 -12.70 16.16
CA GLY A 240 -0.59 -12.98 15.00
C GLY A 240 -1.63 -14.08 15.28
N GLN A 241 -1.69 -14.61 16.49
CA GLN A 241 -2.65 -15.65 16.88
C GLN A 241 -4.01 -15.05 17.24
N LYS A 242 -5.07 -15.86 17.14
CA LYS A 242 -6.40 -15.48 17.58
C LYS A 242 -6.35 -15.00 19.04
N ALA A 243 -6.90 -13.84 19.29
CA ALA A 243 -6.88 -13.24 20.62
C ALA A 243 -7.69 -14.08 21.61
N LYS A 244 -7.21 -14.19 22.83
CA LYS A 244 -7.96 -14.74 23.94
C LYS A 244 -8.94 -13.68 24.46
N PHE A 245 -10.03 -14.11 25.08
CA PHE A 245 -11.07 -13.21 25.62
C PHE A 245 -10.52 -12.16 26.61
N SER A 246 -9.45 -12.50 27.31
CA SER A 246 -8.77 -11.62 28.29
C SER A 246 -7.69 -10.71 27.69
N SER A 247 -7.48 -10.70 26.38
CA SER A 247 -6.39 -9.94 25.76
C SER A 247 -6.73 -8.45 25.64
N ASN A 248 -5.96 -7.59 26.30
CA ASN A 248 -6.15 -6.13 26.27
C ASN A 248 -5.61 -5.44 25.02
N ASN A 249 -4.66 -6.07 24.32
CA ASN A 249 -4.05 -5.51 23.10
C ASN A 249 -4.42 -6.37 21.90
N THR A 250 -5.50 -6.02 21.23
CA THR A 250 -6.00 -6.76 20.08
C THR A 250 -6.18 -5.86 18.87
N ILE A 251 -6.10 -6.47 17.70
CA ILE A 251 -6.40 -5.81 16.43
C ILE A 251 -7.32 -6.70 15.58
N LEU A 252 -8.04 -6.06 14.67
CA LEU A 252 -8.78 -6.75 13.63
C LEU A 252 -7.84 -6.98 12.45
N GLU A 253 -7.55 -8.25 12.15
CA GLU A 253 -6.62 -8.67 11.09
C GLU A 253 -7.37 -9.30 9.92
N ALA A 254 -6.90 -9.01 8.69
CA ALA A 254 -7.51 -9.48 7.46
C ALA A 254 -6.80 -10.74 6.94
N TYR A 255 -7.53 -11.84 6.85
CA TYR A 255 -7.04 -13.10 6.27
C TYR A 255 -7.80 -13.44 5.01
N LYS A 256 -7.12 -14.08 4.04
CA LYS A 256 -7.84 -14.71 2.91
C LYS A 256 -8.71 -15.83 3.46
N SER A 257 -10.00 -15.86 3.11
CA SER A 257 -10.97 -16.81 3.70
C SER A 257 -10.53 -18.25 3.53
N LYS A 258 -9.86 -18.60 2.42
CA LYS A 258 -9.28 -19.94 2.21
C LYS A 258 -8.22 -20.34 3.23
N ASN A 259 -7.65 -19.37 3.96
CA ASN A 259 -6.65 -19.60 4.99
C ASN A 259 -7.26 -19.64 6.40
N VAL A 260 -8.59 -19.66 6.51
CA VAL A 260 -9.33 -19.71 7.78
C VAL A 260 -10.35 -20.81 7.69
N ILE A 261 -10.21 -21.87 8.51
CA ILE A 261 -11.21 -22.95 8.64
C ILE A 261 -11.57 -23.03 10.11
N ASP A 262 -12.88 -23.08 10.39
CA ASP A 262 -13.46 -23.18 11.75
C ASP A 262 -12.85 -22.17 12.76
N GLY A 263 -12.61 -20.95 12.28
CA GLY A 263 -12.01 -19.89 13.09
C GLY A 263 -10.53 -20.14 13.46
N LYS A 264 -9.86 -21.08 12.80
CA LYS A 264 -8.42 -21.31 12.91
C LYS A 264 -7.70 -20.82 11.66
N ILE A 265 -6.57 -20.15 11.85
CA ILE A 265 -5.72 -19.69 10.74
C ILE A 265 -4.91 -20.89 10.25
N LEU A 266 -5.07 -21.23 8.96
CA LEU A 266 -4.22 -22.21 8.31
C LEU A 266 -2.95 -21.51 7.82
N TYR A 267 -1.83 -21.85 8.41
CA TYR A 267 -0.52 -21.52 7.84
C TYR A 267 -0.29 -22.49 6.68
N SER A 268 -0.08 -22.00 5.47
CA SER A 268 0.16 -22.85 4.31
C SER A 268 1.45 -23.67 4.52
N ASN A 269 1.29 -24.97 4.72
CA ASN A 269 2.38 -25.93 4.84
C ASN A 269 2.97 -26.33 3.46
N ASN A 270 3.06 -25.42 2.51
CA ASN A 270 3.75 -25.69 1.23
C ASN A 270 5.27 -25.56 1.33
N ASN A 271 5.80 -25.91 2.40
CA ASN A 271 7.11 -26.43 2.78
C ASN A 271 6.96 -26.61 4.28
N LYS A 272 7.29 -27.78 4.81
CA LYS A 272 7.46 -28.00 6.25
C LYS A 272 8.44 -26.93 6.79
N VAL A 273 7.96 -25.73 6.96
CA VAL A 273 8.63 -24.74 7.79
C VAL A 273 8.26 -25.18 9.19
N ASP A 274 9.08 -26.09 9.71
CA ASP A 274 9.13 -26.42 11.11
C ASP A 274 9.04 -25.10 11.89
N THR A 275 8.01 -24.93 12.69
CA THR A 275 7.83 -23.73 13.52
C THR A 275 9.04 -23.48 14.40
N ASN A 276 9.82 -24.53 14.73
CA ASN A 276 11.12 -24.45 15.37
C ASN A 276 12.21 -23.82 14.46
N ASN A 277 12.08 -23.89 13.13
CA ASN A 277 12.99 -23.23 12.22
C ASN A 277 12.65 -21.76 11.93
N ILE A 278 11.40 -21.34 12.09
CA ILE A 278 11.05 -19.90 12.05
C ILE A 278 11.71 -19.17 13.22
N LEU A 279 11.80 -19.81 14.38
CA LEU A 279 12.48 -19.24 15.56
C LEU A 279 14.01 -19.14 15.40
N LYS A 280 14.63 -19.90 14.47
CA LYS A 280 16.08 -19.82 14.20
C LYS A 280 16.49 -18.66 13.28
N PHE A 281 15.54 -17.94 12.70
CA PHE A 281 15.79 -16.76 11.86
C PHE A 281 15.62 -15.42 12.59
N TYR A 282 15.47 -15.47 13.92
CA TYR A 282 15.32 -14.28 14.76
C TYR A 282 16.55 -14.07 15.66
#